data_66a43fab5e0a6c7a75d6cecf7a306b38
#
_entry.id   66a43fab5e0a6c7a75d6cecf7a306b38
#
_cell.length_a   1.000
_cell.length_b   1.000
_cell.length_c   1.000
_cell.angle_alpha   90.00
_cell.angle_beta   90.00
_cell.angle_gamma   90.00
#
_symmetry.space_group_name_H-M   'P 1'
#
loop_
_entity.id
_entity.type
_entity.pdbx_description
1 polymer ?
#
loop_
_entity_poly.entity_id
_entity_poly.type
_entity_poly.pdbx_seq_one_letter_code
_entity_poly.pdbx_strand_id
1 'polypeptide(L)'
;MRSPHSLLLALAPGLLAAAPPSPDVRLRAIVAPVSAAHLRGDVAALVGFGTRHTLSSQSDPRRGIGAALNWGEGEFRRYSAACGGCLVTARPSTMVQGERVPGPTRLTDVIAIQRGTERPNDVVIITGHIDSRVSDAMNATADAPGANDDGSGSAAVLEAARVLSKHKFPGTIIYALLSGEEQGLYGGKLLADYAKAQGWNVIANLNNDIIGNSCGSDGVCDSTHVRVFSEGPRWQGREALAAAQRSQGGENDSPSRNLSRFLDSLADRLHIGLDVRQIWRNDRFGRGGDHTEFLNAGYPAVRLSVAVENYNQQHQDVRIEKGVVYGDNIKVMDFPYLAKIVKLNTAALAAMASSPPPPAPRVEGAVSPDTRVQWSRVPGARNYVVRYRRTDSPQWQVTKRVEDSCAQGRPACPQLVVLPHIRVDDWVFGVSSISADGFESPVASAVPGGAFKPYAPPPPK
;
A
#
# COMPACT_ATOMS: atom_id res chain seq x y z
N MET A 1 -31.74 23.06 74.29
CA MET A 1 -31.91 23.54 72.90
C MET A 1 -30.66 23.04 72.12
N ARG A 2 -30.84 22.05 71.28
CA ARG A 2 -29.74 21.48 70.47
C ARG A 2 -29.98 21.89 69.02
N SER A 3 -29.04 22.59 68.40
CA SER A 3 -29.05 23.05 67.04
C SER A 3 -28.70 21.91 66.07
N PRO A 4 -29.37 21.72 64.89
CA PRO A 4 -29.01 20.71 63.92
C PRO A 4 -27.95 21.26 62.97
N HIS A 5 -26.80 20.55 62.85
CA HIS A 5 -25.81 20.81 61.82
C HIS A 5 -26.27 20.20 60.51
N SER A 6 -26.57 21.05 59.53
CA SER A 6 -26.83 20.64 58.16
C SER A 6 -25.50 20.33 57.45
N LEU A 7 -25.31 19.06 57.04
CA LEU A 7 -24.20 18.60 56.23
C LEU A 7 -24.51 18.90 54.75
N LEU A 8 -23.86 19.89 54.17
CA LEU A 8 -23.89 20.15 52.72
C LEU A 8 -22.97 19.13 52.02
N LEU A 9 -23.56 18.16 51.35
CA LEU A 9 -22.83 17.30 50.41
C LEU A 9 -22.54 18.12 49.16
N ALA A 10 -21.26 18.46 48.93
CA ALA A 10 -20.79 19.02 47.65
C ALA A 10 -20.68 17.89 46.63
N LEU A 11 -21.59 17.84 45.66
CA LEU A 11 -21.42 17.02 44.44
C LEU A 11 -20.32 17.62 43.59
N ALA A 12 -19.20 16.96 43.50
CA ALA A 12 -18.16 17.27 42.50
C ALA A 12 -18.69 16.91 41.10
N PRO A 13 -18.61 17.83 40.10
CA PRO A 13 -19.00 17.49 38.73
C PRO A 13 -18.01 16.46 38.19
N GLY A 14 -18.50 15.24 37.92
CA GLY A 14 -17.73 14.20 37.21
C GLY A 14 -17.39 14.71 35.82
N LEU A 15 -16.10 14.88 35.54
CA LEU A 15 -15.61 15.12 34.19
C LEU A 15 -15.96 13.87 33.35
N LEU A 16 -17.01 13.96 32.55
CA LEU A 16 -17.30 13.02 31.47
C LEU A 16 -16.15 13.13 30.48
N ALA A 17 -15.24 12.16 30.46
CA ALA A 17 -14.22 12.06 29.44
C ALA A 17 -14.89 11.97 28.06
N ALA A 18 -14.59 12.91 27.17
CA ALA A 18 -15.12 12.90 25.80
C ALA A 18 -14.69 11.58 25.11
N ALA A 19 -15.61 10.97 24.37
CA ALA A 19 -15.30 9.79 23.58
C ALA A 19 -14.15 10.11 22.59
N PRO A 20 -13.21 9.17 22.39
CA PRO A 20 -12.11 9.40 21.46
C PRO A 20 -12.64 9.69 20.05
N PRO A 21 -11.97 10.56 19.27
CA PRO A 21 -12.37 10.87 17.89
C PRO A 21 -12.45 9.59 17.03
N SER A 22 -13.37 9.58 16.06
CA SER A 22 -13.51 8.44 15.14
C SER A 22 -12.21 8.19 14.35
N PRO A 23 -11.97 6.97 13.86
CA PRO A 23 -10.81 6.66 13.03
C PRO A 23 -10.62 7.63 11.86
N ASP A 24 -11.68 8.00 11.16
CA ASP A 24 -11.60 8.92 10.02
C ASP A 24 -11.17 10.34 10.42
N VAL A 25 -11.61 10.83 11.58
CA VAL A 25 -11.13 12.12 12.13
C VAL A 25 -9.65 12.04 12.47
N ARG A 26 -9.22 10.94 13.09
CA ARG A 26 -7.80 10.71 13.42
C ARG A 26 -6.94 10.60 12.16
N LEU A 27 -7.38 9.86 11.15
CA LEU A 27 -6.65 9.72 9.88
C LEU A 27 -6.53 11.07 9.15
N ARG A 28 -7.60 11.86 9.08
CA ARG A 28 -7.53 13.22 8.51
C ARG A 28 -6.50 14.10 9.24
N ALA A 29 -6.44 14.01 10.55
CA ALA A 29 -5.44 14.75 11.33
C ALA A 29 -4.00 14.25 11.05
N ILE A 30 -3.79 12.92 10.95
CA ILE A 30 -2.49 12.32 10.64
C ILE A 30 -1.98 12.78 9.27
N VAL A 31 -2.83 12.82 8.24
CA VAL A 31 -2.40 13.15 6.87
C VAL A 31 -2.40 14.65 6.57
N ALA A 32 -2.94 15.48 7.46
CA ALA A 32 -2.97 16.94 7.26
C ALA A 32 -1.58 17.57 6.98
N PRO A 33 -0.46 17.09 7.59
CA PRO A 33 0.88 17.62 7.35
C PRO A 33 1.51 17.22 6.01
N VAL A 34 0.87 16.40 5.17
CA VAL A 34 1.37 16.07 3.82
C VAL A 34 1.44 17.34 2.99
N SER A 35 2.62 17.62 2.42
CA SER A 35 2.96 18.92 1.83
C SER A 35 3.42 18.81 0.37
N ALA A 36 2.71 19.47 -0.53
CA ALA A 36 3.13 19.62 -1.93
C ALA A 36 4.50 20.31 -2.06
N ALA A 37 4.86 21.18 -1.12
CA ALA A 37 6.16 21.87 -1.12
C ALA A 37 7.30 20.92 -0.74
N HIS A 38 7.11 20.04 0.24
CA HIS A 38 8.09 18.98 0.58
C HIS A 38 8.28 18.02 -0.58
N LEU A 39 7.17 17.51 -1.15
CA LEU A 39 7.22 16.63 -2.32
C LEU A 39 7.98 17.26 -3.50
N ARG A 40 7.77 18.57 -3.75
CA ARG A 40 8.54 19.30 -4.77
C ARG A 40 10.02 19.35 -4.43
N GLY A 41 10.38 19.56 -3.18
CA GLY A 41 11.76 19.57 -2.70
C GLY A 41 12.46 18.23 -2.91
N ASP A 42 11.78 17.13 -2.55
CA ASP A 42 12.31 15.78 -2.70
C ASP A 42 12.49 15.39 -4.17
N VAL A 43 11.49 15.66 -5.03
CA VAL A 43 11.62 15.44 -6.48
C VAL A 43 12.74 16.30 -7.07
N ALA A 44 12.89 17.56 -6.65
CA ALA A 44 13.96 18.43 -7.13
C ALA A 44 15.35 17.90 -6.74
N ALA A 45 15.51 17.35 -5.53
CA ALA A 45 16.75 16.71 -5.11
C ALA A 45 17.06 15.48 -5.96
N LEU A 46 16.07 14.61 -6.21
CA LEU A 46 16.22 13.41 -7.05
C LEU A 46 16.61 13.77 -8.49
N VAL A 47 15.96 14.75 -9.09
CA VAL A 47 16.30 15.26 -10.43
C VAL A 47 17.72 15.83 -10.46
N GLY A 48 18.17 16.47 -9.38
CA GLY A 48 19.49 17.06 -9.25
C GLY A 48 20.66 16.08 -9.37
N PHE A 49 20.44 14.76 -9.21
CA PHE A 49 21.46 13.73 -9.42
C PHE A 49 21.74 13.44 -10.91
N GLY A 50 21.06 14.11 -11.83
CA GLY A 50 21.24 14.02 -13.28
C GLY A 50 20.76 12.73 -13.88
N THR A 51 21.29 11.60 -13.45
CA THR A 51 20.77 10.24 -13.72
C THR A 51 20.74 9.45 -12.42
N ARG A 52 19.79 8.54 -12.31
CA ARG A 52 19.74 7.54 -11.25
C ARG A 52 19.67 6.13 -11.82
N HIS A 53 20.12 5.98 -13.08
CA HIS A 53 20.15 4.70 -13.75
C HIS A 53 20.86 3.63 -12.90
N THR A 54 20.31 2.44 -12.82
CA THR A 54 20.84 1.33 -11.99
C THR A 54 22.32 1.03 -12.24
N LEU A 55 22.79 1.17 -13.50
CA LEU A 55 24.18 0.97 -13.89
C LEU A 55 25.04 2.25 -13.83
N SER A 56 24.49 3.36 -13.34
CA SER A 56 25.26 4.61 -13.16
C SER A 56 26.20 4.50 -11.96
N SER A 57 26.97 5.58 -11.70
CA SER A 57 27.95 5.59 -10.61
C SER A 57 27.32 5.27 -9.26
N GLN A 58 27.93 4.33 -8.53
CA GLN A 58 27.58 3.99 -7.16
C GLN A 58 28.43 4.72 -6.12
N SER A 59 29.47 5.44 -6.55
CA SER A 59 30.44 6.11 -5.66
C SER A 59 30.55 7.61 -5.84
N ASP A 60 30.05 8.20 -6.94
CA ASP A 60 30.02 9.65 -7.11
C ASP A 60 29.03 10.25 -6.09
N PRO A 61 29.45 11.23 -5.26
CA PRO A 61 28.59 11.80 -4.22
C PRO A 61 27.52 12.75 -4.75
N ARG A 62 27.55 13.14 -6.01
CA ARG A 62 26.67 14.16 -6.60
C ARG A 62 25.85 13.67 -7.77
N ARG A 63 26.21 12.53 -8.39
CA ARG A 63 25.55 12.00 -9.59
C ARG A 63 25.41 10.48 -9.52
N GLY A 64 24.31 9.99 -10.04
CA GLY A 64 24.06 8.56 -10.20
C GLY A 64 23.30 7.92 -9.04
N ILE A 65 23.07 6.62 -9.19
CA ILE A 65 22.24 5.84 -8.27
C ILE A 65 22.80 5.83 -6.83
N GLY A 66 24.14 5.80 -6.67
CA GLY A 66 24.75 5.79 -5.35
C GLY A 66 24.51 7.08 -4.58
N ALA A 67 24.58 8.25 -5.25
CA ALA A 67 24.27 9.53 -4.65
C ALA A 67 22.81 9.61 -4.19
N ALA A 68 21.88 9.16 -5.03
CA ALA A 68 20.46 9.16 -4.72
C ALA A 68 20.12 8.24 -3.53
N LEU A 69 20.68 7.03 -3.49
CA LEU A 69 20.49 6.08 -2.37
C LEU A 69 21.05 6.65 -1.05
N ASN A 70 22.23 7.27 -1.10
CA ASN A 70 22.83 7.89 0.09
C ASN A 70 22.00 9.09 0.59
N TRP A 71 21.48 9.88 -0.31
CA TRP A 71 20.57 10.99 0.03
C TRP A 71 19.26 10.46 0.65
N GLY A 72 18.60 9.48 0.04
CA GLY A 72 17.36 8.90 0.55
C GLY A 72 17.51 8.29 1.95
N GLU A 73 18.63 7.58 2.20
CA GLU A 73 18.95 7.11 3.56
C GLU A 73 19.18 8.27 4.53
N GLY A 74 19.86 9.34 4.06
CA GLY A 74 20.07 10.57 4.83
C GLY A 74 18.74 11.19 5.28
N GLU A 75 17.74 11.24 4.39
CA GLU A 75 16.41 11.73 4.72
C GLU A 75 15.71 10.86 5.77
N PHE A 76 15.75 9.55 5.63
CA PHE A 76 15.21 8.64 6.65
C PHE A 76 15.90 8.81 8.00
N ARG A 77 17.22 8.96 8.03
CA ARG A 77 17.96 9.23 9.27
C ARG A 77 17.57 10.58 9.87
N ARG A 78 17.37 11.61 9.06
CA ARG A 78 16.89 12.93 9.50
C ARG A 78 15.50 12.84 10.15
N TYR A 79 14.57 12.08 9.54
CA TYR A 79 13.25 11.84 10.14
C TYR A 79 13.34 11.03 11.42
N SER A 80 14.23 10.01 11.45
CA SER A 80 14.48 9.22 12.65
C SER A 80 15.00 10.09 13.80
N ALA A 81 15.94 10.98 13.54
CA ALA A 81 16.45 11.90 14.57
C ALA A 81 15.33 12.82 15.10
N ALA A 82 14.45 13.30 14.22
CA ALA A 82 13.33 14.18 14.60
C ALA A 82 12.27 13.50 15.48
N CYS A 83 12.18 12.16 15.47
CA CYS A 83 11.27 11.39 16.30
C CYS A 83 11.96 10.62 17.44
N GLY A 84 13.22 10.92 17.73
CA GLY A 84 13.95 10.25 18.83
C GLY A 84 14.41 8.83 18.51
N GLY A 85 14.72 8.51 17.24
CA GLY A 85 15.22 7.19 16.83
C GLY A 85 14.13 6.19 16.47
N CYS A 86 12.94 6.66 16.07
CA CYS A 86 11.79 5.81 15.79
C CYS A 86 11.88 5.00 14.48
N LEU A 87 12.79 5.37 13.58
CA LEU A 87 13.05 4.66 12.33
C LEU A 87 14.41 3.97 12.38
N VAL A 88 14.46 2.71 11.96
CA VAL A 88 15.71 1.98 11.76
C VAL A 88 15.94 1.86 10.27
N THR A 89 17.06 2.38 9.76
CA THR A 89 17.42 2.25 8.34
C THR A 89 18.14 0.93 8.07
N ALA A 90 17.91 0.34 6.91
CA ALA A 90 18.66 -0.82 6.41
C ALA A 90 18.90 -0.70 4.90
N ARG A 91 19.95 -1.41 4.42
CA ARG A 91 20.33 -1.45 3.00
C ARG A 91 20.39 -2.90 2.52
N PRO A 92 19.24 -3.57 2.28
CA PRO A 92 19.26 -4.87 1.61
C PRO A 92 20.02 -4.75 0.29
N SER A 93 20.85 -5.74 -0.02
CA SER A 93 21.61 -5.74 -1.28
C SER A 93 21.83 -7.14 -1.80
N THR A 94 21.95 -7.25 -3.12
CA THR A 94 22.21 -8.50 -3.82
C THR A 94 23.06 -8.24 -5.06
N MET A 95 23.64 -9.30 -5.65
CA MET A 95 24.27 -9.23 -6.98
C MET A 95 23.22 -9.63 -8.02
N VAL A 96 23.09 -8.81 -9.05
CA VAL A 96 22.18 -9.06 -10.17
C VAL A 96 22.92 -9.09 -11.50
N GLN A 97 22.40 -9.85 -12.43
CA GLN A 97 22.82 -9.91 -13.82
C GLN A 97 21.64 -10.35 -14.69
N GLY A 98 21.52 -9.83 -15.89
CA GLY A 98 20.42 -10.15 -16.80
C GLY A 98 20.53 -9.37 -18.10
N GLU A 99 19.48 -9.40 -18.90
CA GLU A 99 19.46 -8.78 -20.24
C GLU A 99 19.82 -7.29 -20.20
N ARG A 100 19.26 -6.54 -19.23
CA ARG A 100 19.53 -5.10 -19.04
C ARG A 100 20.60 -4.82 -17.98
N VAL A 101 21.26 -5.85 -17.48
CA VAL A 101 22.38 -5.77 -16.52
C VAL A 101 23.46 -6.76 -17.00
N PRO A 102 24.29 -6.38 -18.00
CA PRO A 102 25.16 -7.32 -18.72
C PRO A 102 26.30 -7.92 -17.89
N GLY A 103 26.65 -7.28 -16.79
CA GLY A 103 27.70 -7.76 -15.87
C GLY A 103 27.21 -7.83 -14.43
N PRO A 104 27.90 -8.61 -13.56
CA PRO A 104 27.54 -8.69 -12.14
C PRO A 104 27.53 -7.30 -11.52
N THR A 105 26.36 -6.83 -11.10
CA THR A 105 26.15 -5.48 -10.55
C THR A 105 25.56 -5.61 -9.16
N ARG A 106 26.12 -4.87 -8.20
CA ARG A 106 25.53 -4.78 -6.87
C ARG A 106 24.29 -3.87 -6.91
N LEU A 107 23.17 -4.42 -6.55
CA LEU A 107 21.92 -3.70 -6.40
C LEU A 107 21.62 -3.51 -4.89
N THR A 108 21.13 -2.34 -4.52
CA THR A 108 20.88 -1.99 -3.13
C THR A 108 19.57 -1.21 -3.03
N ASP A 109 18.67 -1.65 -2.17
CA ASP A 109 17.52 -0.85 -1.75
C ASP A 109 17.85 -0.08 -0.46
N VAL A 110 17.11 1.00 -0.21
CA VAL A 110 17.16 1.74 1.05
C VAL A 110 15.80 1.69 1.70
N ILE A 111 15.74 1.13 2.91
CA ILE A 111 14.50 1.01 3.65
C ILE A 111 14.59 1.68 5.02
N ALA A 112 13.45 2.21 5.49
CA ALA A 112 13.25 2.63 6.87
C ALA A 112 12.15 1.80 7.52
N ILE A 113 12.39 1.30 8.71
CA ILE A 113 11.51 0.41 9.47
C ILE A 113 10.97 1.18 10.67
N GLN A 114 9.69 1.47 10.69
CA GLN A 114 8.97 1.96 11.85
C GLN A 114 8.31 0.78 12.56
N ARG A 115 8.97 0.26 13.60
CA ARG A 115 8.55 -0.96 14.26
C ARG A 115 7.24 -0.79 15.02
N GLY A 116 6.31 -1.73 14.83
CA GLY A 116 5.05 -1.80 15.54
C GLY A 116 5.22 -2.08 17.04
N THR A 117 4.35 -1.48 17.85
CA THR A 117 4.41 -1.56 19.32
C THR A 117 3.80 -2.84 19.88
N GLU A 118 2.90 -3.49 19.14
CA GLU A 118 2.15 -4.66 19.61
C GLU A 118 2.28 -5.86 18.69
N ARG A 119 2.28 -5.62 17.38
CA ARG A 119 2.31 -6.63 16.32
C ARG A 119 3.46 -6.34 15.34
N PRO A 120 4.72 -6.46 15.80
CA PRO A 120 5.88 -6.03 15.00
C PRO A 120 6.10 -6.85 13.72
N ASN A 121 5.50 -8.02 13.61
CA ASN A 121 5.58 -8.85 12.41
C ASN A 121 4.43 -8.63 11.42
N ASP A 122 3.36 -7.92 11.81
CA ASP A 122 2.32 -7.47 10.88
C ASP A 122 2.81 -6.19 10.22
N VAL A 123 3.04 -6.26 8.91
CA VAL A 123 3.79 -5.24 8.17
C VAL A 123 2.97 -4.69 7.01
N VAL A 124 2.94 -3.36 6.90
CA VAL A 124 2.46 -2.65 5.71
C VAL A 124 3.63 -1.92 5.06
N ILE A 125 3.70 -1.94 3.74
CA ILE A 125 4.85 -1.45 2.98
C ILE A 125 4.39 -0.39 1.99
N ILE A 126 5.15 0.69 1.87
CA ILE A 126 5.05 1.63 0.74
C ILE A 126 6.35 1.57 -0.05
N THR A 127 6.25 1.48 -1.37
CA THR A 127 7.38 1.43 -2.28
C THR A 127 7.26 2.47 -3.38
N GLY A 128 8.41 2.93 -3.86
CA GLY A 128 8.63 3.65 -5.09
C GLY A 128 10.06 3.38 -5.51
N HIS A 129 10.34 3.31 -6.84
CA HIS A 129 11.70 3.06 -7.28
C HIS A 129 12.50 4.35 -7.41
N ILE A 130 13.76 4.31 -6.98
CA ILE A 130 14.62 5.48 -6.99
C ILE A 130 15.40 5.61 -8.28
N ASP A 131 15.57 4.53 -9.04
CA ASP A 131 16.25 4.56 -10.32
C ASP A 131 15.42 5.27 -11.41
N SER A 132 16.07 5.65 -12.49
CA SER A 132 15.48 6.35 -13.62
C SER A 132 16.21 6.00 -14.91
N ARG A 133 15.58 6.19 -16.07
CA ARG A 133 16.20 5.95 -17.38
C ARG A 133 15.70 6.93 -18.46
N VAL A 134 16.40 6.92 -19.58
CA VAL A 134 15.98 7.53 -20.85
C VAL A 134 15.43 6.47 -21.81
N SER A 135 15.23 6.81 -23.09
CA SER A 135 14.68 5.90 -24.11
C SER A 135 15.49 4.63 -24.25
N ASP A 136 16.80 4.73 -24.31
CA ASP A 136 17.71 3.57 -24.26
C ASP A 136 17.85 3.09 -22.81
N ALA A 137 17.28 1.92 -22.54
CA ALA A 137 17.31 1.30 -21.21
C ALA A 137 18.72 0.90 -20.75
N MET A 138 19.74 0.96 -21.62
CA MET A 138 21.14 0.66 -21.31
C MET A 138 22.00 1.91 -21.17
N ASN A 139 21.46 3.10 -21.44
CA ASN A 139 22.21 4.36 -21.35
C ASN A 139 22.30 4.85 -19.90
N ALA A 140 23.35 4.45 -19.22
CA ALA A 140 23.62 4.80 -17.81
C ALA A 140 24.24 6.20 -17.61
N THR A 141 24.53 6.94 -18.67
CA THR A 141 25.31 8.19 -18.61
C THR A 141 24.51 9.44 -18.97
N ALA A 142 23.50 9.32 -19.83
CA ALA A 142 22.63 10.44 -20.20
C ALA A 142 21.88 10.98 -19.00
N ASP A 143 21.49 12.26 -19.07
CA ASP A 143 20.62 12.86 -18.08
C ASP A 143 19.22 12.22 -18.16
N ALA A 144 18.84 11.56 -17.08
CA ALA A 144 17.55 10.90 -16.88
C ALA A 144 16.90 11.48 -15.62
N PRO A 145 16.25 12.66 -15.70
CA PRO A 145 15.72 13.35 -14.51
C PRO A 145 14.74 12.52 -13.72
N GLY A 146 13.86 11.74 -14.41
CA GLY A 146 12.92 10.83 -13.78
C GLY A 146 12.09 11.52 -12.69
N ALA A 147 11.51 12.68 -13.02
CA ALA A 147 10.76 13.46 -12.03
C ALA A 147 9.46 12.77 -11.61
N ASN A 148 8.76 12.20 -12.58
CA ASN A 148 7.53 11.45 -12.37
C ASN A 148 7.80 9.95 -12.30
N ASP A 149 8.67 9.41 -13.14
CA ASP A 149 9.09 8.01 -13.23
C ASP A 149 10.55 7.83 -12.71
N ASP A 150 10.85 7.51 -11.41
CA ASP A 150 9.83 7.49 -10.37
C ASP A 150 10.27 8.36 -9.18
N GLY A 151 10.65 9.60 -9.49
CA GLY A 151 10.86 10.61 -8.46
C GLY A 151 9.57 10.89 -7.66
N SER A 152 8.39 10.71 -8.31
CA SER A 152 7.11 10.92 -7.64
C SER A 152 6.81 9.86 -6.58
N GLY A 153 7.02 8.58 -6.88
CA GLY A 153 6.84 7.50 -5.92
C GLY A 153 7.89 7.51 -4.82
N SER A 154 9.16 7.77 -5.18
CA SER A 154 10.23 7.95 -4.20
C SER A 154 9.93 9.08 -3.21
N ALA A 155 9.43 10.24 -3.69
CA ALA A 155 9.02 11.35 -2.83
C ALA A 155 7.80 10.98 -1.97
N ALA A 156 6.85 10.18 -2.48
CA ALA A 156 5.72 9.68 -1.70
C ALA A 156 6.17 8.81 -0.52
N VAL A 157 7.16 7.94 -0.74
CA VAL A 157 7.77 7.10 0.32
C VAL A 157 8.40 7.97 1.40
N LEU A 158 9.20 8.97 1.02
CA LEU A 158 9.86 9.89 1.96
C LEU A 158 8.85 10.73 2.74
N GLU A 159 7.85 11.29 2.07
CA GLU A 159 6.83 12.12 2.71
C GLU A 159 5.95 11.30 3.68
N ALA A 160 5.59 10.06 3.32
CA ALA A 160 4.89 9.15 4.21
C ALA A 160 5.73 8.87 5.48
N ALA A 161 7.04 8.62 5.34
CA ALA A 161 7.96 8.42 6.47
C ALA A 161 8.04 9.67 7.34
N ARG A 162 8.17 10.87 6.74
CA ARG A 162 8.21 12.15 7.45
C ARG A 162 6.97 12.40 8.29
N VAL A 163 5.81 12.07 7.77
CA VAL A 163 4.51 12.30 8.44
C VAL A 163 4.27 11.24 9.51
N LEU A 164 4.38 9.95 9.16
CA LEU A 164 3.99 8.84 10.03
C LEU A 164 5.00 8.57 11.15
N SER A 165 6.27 8.92 11.00
CA SER A 165 7.28 8.77 12.07
C SER A 165 6.93 9.52 13.37
N LYS A 166 6.06 10.51 13.30
CA LYS A 166 5.56 11.27 14.47
C LYS A 166 4.49 10.53 15.28
N HIS A 167 4.05 9.35 14.81
CA HIS A 167 3.00 8.56 15.41
C HIS A 167 3.51 7.16 15.76
N LYS A 168 2.85 6.50 16.70
CA LYS A 168 3.10 5.09 17.05
C LYS A 168 1.95 4.24 16.54
N PHE A 169 2.27 3.07 16.00
CA PHE A 169 1.28 2.13 15.46
C PHE A 169 1.46 0.75 16.08
N PRO A 170 0.39 -0.02 16.27
CA PRO A 170 0.47 -1.42 16.69
C PRO A 170 1.26 -2.30 15.71
N GLY A 171 1.05 -2.14 14.40
CA GLY A 171 1.77 -2.84 13.34
C GLY A 171 2.97 -2.04 12.80
N THR A 172 3.87 -2.72 12.10
CA THR A 172 5.08 -2.16 11.50
C THR A 172 4.78 -1.49 10.15
N ILE A 173 5.44 -0.36 9.89
CA ILE A 173 5.42 0.29 8.57
C ILE A 173 6.83 0.26 7.98
N ILE A 174 6.94 -0.15 6.71
CA ILE A 174 8.18 -0.12 5.94
C ILE A 174 8.07 0.94 4.85
N TYR A 175 9.05 1.81 4.78
CA TYR A 175 9.23 2.82 3.74
C TYR A 175 10.40 2.39 2.89
N ALA A 176 10.22 2.13 1.59
CA ALA A 176 11.25 1.53 0.76
C ALA A 176 11.46 2.29 -0.55
N LEU A 177 12.72 2.69 -0.78
CA LEU A 177 13.24 3.19 -2.04
C LEU A 177 13.92 2.02 -2.76
N LEU A 178 13.33 1.56 -3.85
CA LEU A 178 13.77 0.38 -4.59
C LEU A 178 14.70 0.76 -5.73
N SER A 179 15.63 -0.14 -6.08
CA SER A 179 16.56 0.06 -7.20
C SER A 179 16.35 -1.00 -8.26
N GLY A 180 16.63 -0.66 -9.52
CA GLY A 180 16.64 -1.62 -10.61
C GLY A 180 15.27 -2.08 -11.06
N GLU A 181 14.25 -1.27 -10.86
CA GLU A 181 12.92 -1.48 -11.46
C GLU A 181 13.06 -1.50 -12.98
N GLU A 182 13.68 -0.45 -13.53
CA GLU A 182 13.85 -0.20 -14.95
C GLU A 182 14.69 -1.26 -15.68
N GLN A 183 15.50 -1.99 -14.94
CA GLN A 183 16.34 -3.07 -15.49
C GLN A 183 15.75 -4.46 -15.27
N GLY A 184 14.62 -4.61 -14.55
CA GLY A 184 13.96 -5.90 -14.40
C GLY A 184 13.36 -6.18 -13.03
N LEU A 185 12.81 -5.18 -12.35
CA LEU A 185 12.09 -5.29 -11.07
C LEU A 185 12.96 -5.86 -9.93
N TYR A 186 14.28 -5.70 -10.01
CA TYR A 186 15.22 -6.36 -9.10
C TYR A 186 15.02 -5.90 -7.64
N GLY A 187 14.74 -4.61 -7.40
CA GLY A 187 14.50 -4.08 -6.06
C GLY A 187 13.22 -4.61 -5.44
N GLY A 188 12.14 -4.68 -6.22
CA GLY A 188 10.90 -5.30 -5.78
C GLY A 188 11.10 -6.74 -5.32
N LYS A 189 11.86 -7.52 -6.12
CA LYS A 189 12.23 -8.90 -5.77
C LYS A 189 13.09 -8.96 -4.52
N LEU A 190 14.12 -8.12 -4.41
CA LEU A 190 15.03 -8.07 -3.26
C LEU A 190 14.27 -7.79 -1.97
N LEU A 191 13.35 -6.79 -1.97
CA LEU A 191 12.58 -6.45 -0.78
C LEU A 191 11.55 -7.53 -0.43
N ALA A 192 10.90 -8.17 -1.42
CA ALA A 192 9.98 -9.27 -1.17
C ALA A 192 10.69 -10.49 -0.56
N ASP A 193 11.89 -10.84 -1.07
CA ASP A 193 12.72 -11.91 -0.50
C ASP A 193 13.23 -11.54 0.91
N TYR A 194 13.60 -10.27 1.13
CA TYR A 194 13.98 -9.77 2.45
C TYR A 194 12.84 -9.89 3.44
N ALA A 195 11.62 -9.49 3.07
CA ALA A 195 10.43 -9.62 3.90
C ALA A 195 10.18 -11.08 4.32
N LYS A 196 10.35 -12.01 3.38
CA LYS A 196 10.23 -13.45 3.62
C LYS A 196 11.31 -13.94 4.60
N ALA A 197 12.56 -13.51 4.43
CA ALA A 197 13.67 -13.88 5.32
C ALA A 197 13.49 -13.33 6.75
N GLN A 198 12.83 -12.16 6.89
CA GLN A 198 12.48 -11.60 8.20
C GLN A 198 11.24 -12.27 8.85
N GLY A 199 10.54 -13.16 8.17
CA GLY A 199 9.30 -13.76 8.64
C GLY A 199 8.14 -12.77 8.79
N TRP A 200 8.11 -11.72 8.00
CA TRP A 200 7.07 -10.70 8.07
C TRP A 200 5.74 -11.20 7.49
N ASN A 201 4.66 -10.91 8.20
CA ASN A 201 3.31 -11.04 7.70
C ASN A 201 2.94 -9.76 6.94
N VAL A 202 3.24 -9.71 5.65
CA VAL A 202 2.96 -8.53 4.81
C VAL A 202 1.46 -8.45 4.53
N ILE A 203 0.82 -7.47 5.14
CA ILE A 203 -0.63 -7.19 5.00
C ILE A 203 -0.91 -6.52 3.66
N ALA A 204 -0.03 -5.61 3.23
CA ALA A 204 -0.13 -4.89 1.97
C ALA A 204 1.21 -4.31 1.53
N ASN A 205 1.44 -4.28 0.22
CA ASN A 205 2.40 -3.38 -0.43
C ASN A 205 1.65 -2.36 -1.28
N LEU A 206 1.89 -1.07 -1.04
CA LEU A 206 1.40 0.05 -1.83
C LEU A 206 2.55 0.55 -2.71
N ASN A 207 2.61 0.07 -3.94
CA ASN A 207 3.62 0.50 -4.90
C ASN A 207 3.16 1.77 -5.63
N ASN A 208 4.01 2.78 -5.63
CA ASN A 208 3.76 4.06 -6.26
C ASN A 208 4.74 4.21 -7.41
N ASP A 209 4.23 4.37 -8.62
CA ASP A 209 5.06 4.45 -9.81
C ASP A 209 4.31 5.28 -10.85
N ILE A 210 4.88 6.44 -11.20
CA ILE A 210 4.25 7.49 -12.00
C ILE A 210 2.98 8.01 -11.34
N ILE A 211 3.10 8.83 -10.31
CA ILE A 211 1.94 9.36 -9.57
C ILE A 211 1.91 10.90 -9.49
N GLY A 212 2.77 11.59 -10.23
CA GLY A 212 3.03 13.02 -10.00
C GLY A 212 2.56 13.97 -11.09
N ASN A 213 1.93 13.51 -12.17
CA ASN A 213 1.46 14.37 -13.24
C ASN A 213 -0.04 14.12 -13.50
N SER A 214 -0.78 15.17 -13.88
CA SER A 214 -2.23 15.09 -14.10
C SER A 214 -2.67 15.26 -15.55
N CYS A 215 -1.73 15.49 -16.49
CA CYS A 215 -2.05 15.72 -17.89
C CYS A 215 -1.30 14.76 -18.82
N GLY A 216 -2.03 14.12 -19.72
CA GLY A 216 -1.52 13.19 -20.71
C GLY A 216 -0.84 13.88 -21.90
N SER A 217 -0.13 13.09 -22.73
CA SER A 217 0.49 13.57 -23.98
C SER A 217 -0.53 13.97 -25.05
N ASP A 218 -1.77 13.57 -24.90
CA ASP A 218 -2.92 13.92 -25.75
C ASP A 218 -3.65 15.19 -25.31
N GLY A 219 -3.17 15.85 -24.23
CA GLY A 219 -3.77 17.04 -23.65
C GLY A 219 -4.96 16.79 -22.73
N VAL A 220 -5.34 15.53 -22.51
CA VAL A 220 -6.36 15.18 -21.51
C VAL A 220 -5.76 15.34 -20.11
N CYS A 221 -6.47 16.05 -19.24
CA CYS A 221 -6.04 16.28 -17.84
C CYS A 221 -7.07 15.71 -16.86
N ASP A 222 -6.59 15.01 -15.82
CA ASP A 222 -7.41 14.47 -14.74
C ASP A 222 -6.62 14.48 -13.43
N SER A 223 -6.93 15.45 -12.56
CA SER A 223 -6.35 15.61 -11.23
C SER A 223 -7.29 15.14 -10.12
N THR A 224 -8.37 14.44 -10.48
CA THR A 224 -9.41 13.97 -9.56
C THR A 224 -9.41 12.45 -9.35
N HIS A 225 -8.74 11.70 -10.20
CA HIS A 225 -8.65 10.24 -10.09
C HIS A 225 -7.21 9.76 -9.92
N VAL A 226 -7.05 8.60 -9.31
CA VAL A 226 -5.84 7.78 -9.32
C VAL A 226 -6.21 6.37 -9.79
N ARG A 227 -5.39 5.76 -10.66
CA ARG A 227 -5.57 4.36 -11.03
C ARG A 227 -4.92 3.47 -9.99
N VAL A 228 -5.66 2.47 -9.51
CA VAL A 228 -5.15 1.43 -8.64
C VAL A 228 -5.27 0.09 -9.36
N PHE A 229 -4.14 -0.42 -9.81
CA PHE A 229 -4.03 -1.73 -10.44
C PHE A 229 -3.99 -2.82 -9.38
N SER A 230 -4.77 -3.88 -9.60
CA SER A 230 -4.85 -4.99 -8.67
C SER A 230 -5.00 -6.32 -9.41
N GLU A 231 -4.23 -7.32 -9.03
CA GLU A 231 -4.30 -8.65 -9.61
C GLU A 231 -5.47 -9.45 -9.01
N GLY A 232 -6.11 -10.26 -9.83
CA GLY A 232 -7.07 -11.29 -9.40
C GLY A 232 -6.36 -12.48 -8.74
N PRO A 233 -7.11 -13.49 -8.28
CA PRO A 233 -6.51 -14.72 -7.74
C PRO A 233 -5.63 -15.42 -8.78
N ARG A 234 -4.48 -15.91 -8.33
CA ARG A 234 -3.52 -16.62 -9.18
C ARG A 234 -3.81 -18.10 -9.23
N TRP A 235 -4.01 -18.63 -10.41
CA TRP A 235 -4.24 -20.06 -10.62
C TRP A 235 -3.15 -20.83 -11.36
N GLN A 236 -2.17 -20.18 -11.94
CA GLN A 236 -1.07 -20.89 -12.59
C GLN A 236 -0.47 -21.92 -11.65
N GLY A 237 -0.49 -23.20 -12.06
CA GLY A 237 -0.09 -24.30 -11.21
C GLY A 237 -1.09 -24.72 -10.11
N ARG A 238 -2.38 -24.28 -10.20
CA ARG A 238 -3.40 -24.55 -9.18
C ARG A 238 -4.74 -24.95 -9.80
N GLU A 239 -4.80 -26.10 -10.44
CA GLU A 239 -6.03 -26.65 -11.05
C GLU A 239 -7.18 -26.75 -10.04
N ALA A 240 -6.89 -27.18 -8.80
CA ALA A 240 -7.89 -27.26 -7.74
C ALA A 240 -8.49 -25.89 -7.40
N LEU A 241 -7.69 -24.82 -7.40
CA LEU A 241 -8.18 -23.45 -7.18
C LEU A 241 -9.08 -23.02 -8.34
N ALA A 242 -8.68 -23.29 -9.58
CA ALA A 242 -9.46 -22.93 -10.77
C ALA A 242 -10.81 -23.67 -10.79
N ALA A 243 -10.84 -24.94 -10.41
CA ALA A 243 -12.07 -25.74 -10.31
C ALA A 243 -13.00 -25.20 -9.21
N ALA A 244 -12.49 -24.92 -8.02
CA ALA A 244 -13.25 -24.34 -6.93
C ALA A 244 -13.80 -22.95 -7.28
N GLN A 245 -13.01 -22.14 -7.96
CA GLN A 245 -13.41 -20.79 -8.36
C GLN A 245 -14.50 -20.80 -9.43
N ARG A 246 -14.49 -21.75 -10.37
CA ARG A 246 -15.59 -21.93 -11.34
C ARG A 246 -16.93 -22.26 -10.66
N SER A 247 -16.90 -22.97 -9.54
CA SER A 247 -18.14 -23.37 -8.85
C SER A 247 -18.60 -22.38 -7.80
N GLN A 248 -17.69 -21.57 -7.24
CA GLN A 248 -17.97 -20.69 -6.09
C GLN A 248 -17.69 -19.21 -6.36
N GLY A 249 -17.17 -18.86 -7.53
CA GLY A 249 -16.80 -17.48 -7.87
C GLY A 249 -15.50 -17.04 -7.21
N GLY A 250 -15.29 -15.73 -7.15
CA GLY A 250 -14.12 -15.13 -6.49
C GLY A 250 -13.04 -14.58 -7.44
N GLU A 251 -13.34 -14.43 -8.72
CA GLU A 251 -12.42 -13.89 -9.75
C GLU A 251 -11.95 -12.48 -9.40
N ASN A 252 -12.78 -11.73 -8.69
CA ASN A 252 -12.52 -10.35 -8.28
C ASN A 252 -12.34 -10.19 -6.77
N ASP A 253 -11.93 -11.25 -6.07
CA ASP A 253 -11.92 -11.32 -4.61
C ASP A 253 -10.56 -11.69 -4.02
N SER A 254 -9.48 -11.46 -4.76
CA SER A 254 -8.13 -11.55 -4.22
C SER A 254 -7.89 -10.49 -3.13
N PRO A 255 -6.91 -10.70 -2.25
CA PRO A 255 -6.49 -9.67 -1.29
C PRO A 255 -6.11 -8.34 -1.95
N SER A 256 -5.48 -8.35 -3.13
CA SER A 256 -5.15 -7.13 -3.88
C SER A 256 -6.38 -6.41 -4.40
N ARG A 257 -7.40 -7.14 -4.88
CA ARG A 257 -8.70 -6.55 -5.26
C ARG A 257 -9.38 -5.88 -4.06
N ASN A 258 -9.35 -6.54 -2.91
CA ASN A 258 -9.92 -5.97 -1.69
C ASN A 258 -9.11 -4.80 -1.15
N LEU A 259 -7.79 -4.80 -1.34
CA LEU A 259 -6.95 -3.64 -1.04
C LEU A 259 -7.30 -2.44 -1.94
N SER A 260 -7.55 -2.66 -3.23
CA SER A 260 -8.05 -1.63 -4.14
C SER A 260 -9.39 -1.04 -3.67
N ARG A 261 -10.36 -1.90 -3.27
CA ARG A 261 -11.64 -1.46 -2.68
C ARG A 261 -11.47 -0.70 -1.36
N PHE A 262 -10.49 -1.11 -0.55
CA PHE A 262 -10.16 -0.44 0.71
C PHE A 262 -9.67 0.98 0.46
N LEU A 263 -8.76 1.17 -0.51
CA LEU A 263 -8.25 2.49 -0.90
C LEU A 263 -9.36 3.40 -1.43
N ASP A 264 -10.25 2.87 -2.26
CA ASP A 264 -11.41 3.55 -2.82
C ASP A 264 -12.34 4.06 -1.70
N SER A 265 -12.80 3.15 -0.84
CA SER A 265 -13.63 3.51 0.32
C SER A 265 -12.93 4.51 1.27
N LEU A 266 -11.61 4.42 1.40
CA LEU A 266 -10.85 5.32 2.27
C LEU A 266 -10.77 6.73 1.68
N ALA A 267 -10.56 6.87 0.38
CA ALA A 267 -10.54 8.15 -0.33
C ALA A 267 -11.86 8.89 -0.15
N ASP A 268 -12.99 8.19 -0.31
CA ASP A 268 -14.34 8.72 -0.12
C ASP A 268 -14.56 9.20 1.31
N ARG A 269 -14.33 8.34 2.30
CA ARG A 269 -14.59 8.66 3.73
C ARG A 269 -13.73 9.80 4.25
N LEU A 270 -12.51 9.94 3.75
CA LEU A 270 -11.60 11.00 4.18
C LEU A 270 -11.78 12.30 3.40
N HIS A 271 -12.56 12.31 2.31
CA HIS A 271 -12.80 13.48 1.47
C HIS A 271 -11.48 14.10 0.96
N ILE A 272 -10.55 13.25 0.48
CA ILE A 272 -9.22 13.68 0.02
C ILE A 272 -9.32 14.54 -1.26
N GLY A 273 -10.45 14.50 -1.96
CA GLY A 273 -10.63 15.14 -3.26
C GLY A 273 -9.94 14.35 -4.37
N LEU A 274 -9.92 13.03 -4.22
CA LEU A 274 -9.37 12.05 -5.15
C LEU A 274 -10.29 10.84 -5.16
N ASP A 275 -10.64 10.36 -6.34
CA ASP A 275 -11.39 9.12 -6.55
C ASP A 275 -10.46 8.01 -7.05
N VAL A 276 -10.74 6.76 -6.68
CA VAL A 276 -9.95 5.61 -7.07
C VAL A 276 -10.57 4.90 -8.25
N ARG A 277 -9.92 5.01 -9.41
CA ARG A 277 -10.26 4.18 -10.56
C ARG A 277 -9.65 2.79 -10.36
N GLN A 278 -10.46 1.84 -9.92
CA GLN A 278 -10.04 0.45 -9.71
C GLN A 278 -9.80 -0.22 -11.06
N ILE A 279 -8.54 -0.57 -11.36
CA ILE A 279 -8.16 -1.26 -12.59
C ILE A 279 -7.93 -2.73 -12.25
N TRP A 280 -8.85 -3.58 -12.68
CA TRP A 280 -8.83 -5.02 -12.39
C TRP A 280 -7.92 -5.77 -13.37
N ARG A 281 -6.68 -5.37 -13.35
CA ARG A 281 -5.57 -5.91 -14.11
C ARG A 281 -4.31 -5.75 -13.25
N ASN A 282 -3.34 -6.65 -13.38
CA ASN A 282 -2.10 -6.56 -12.62
C ASN A 282 -1.41 -5.20 -12.83
N ASP A 283 -1.25 -4.79 -14.11
CA ASP A 283 -0.64 -3.52 -14.48
C ASP A 283 -1.22 -3.05 -15.83
N ARG A 284 -0.63 -1.99 -16.37
CA ARG A 284 -0.87 -1.51 -17.74
C ARG A 284 -0.69 -2.65 -18.73
N PHE A 285 -1.36 -2.56 -19.89
CA PHE A 285 -1.36 -3.63 -20.87
C PHE A 285 0.06 -3.97 -21.34
N GLY A 286 0.49 -5.22 -21.09
CA GLY A 286 1.81 -5.71 -21.48
C GLY A 286 2.99 -5.13 -20.67
N ARG A 287 2.73 -4.52 -19.48
CA ARG A 287 3.74 -3.90 -18.61
C ARG A 287 3.66 -4.48 -17.20
N GLY A 288 4.61 -4.10 -16.35
CA GLY A 288 4.69 -4.50 -14.95
C GLY A 288 5.23 -3.38 -14.08
N GLY A 289 5.53 -3.67 -12.83
CA GLY A 289 6.14 -2.83 -11.83
C GLY A 289 6.50 -3.64 -10.59
N ASP A 290 7.19 -3.04 -9.62
CA ASP A 290 7.75 -3.72 -8.45
C ASP A 290 6.74 -4.49 -7.60
N HIS A 291 5.47 -4.07 -7.57
CA HIS A 291 4.39 -4.80 -6.88
C HIS A 291 4.23 -6.23 -7.39
N THR A 292 4.60 -6.51 -8.64
CA THR A 292 4.53 -7.85 -9.24
C THR A 292 5.40 -8.84 -8.48
N GLU A 293 6.55 -8.41 -7.97
CA GLU A 293 7.44 -9.28 -7.21
C GLU A 293 6.89 -9.62 -5.82
N PHE A 294 6.15 -8.70 -5.20
CA PHE A 294 5.40 -9.01 -3.98
C PHE A 294 4.27 -10.01 -4.25
N LEU A 295 3.54 -9.84 -5.34
CA LEU A 295 2.54 -10.81 -5.77
C LEU A 295 3.16 -12.19 -6.04
N ASN A 296 4.34 -12.22 -6.68
CA ASN A 296 5.11 -13.45 -6.93
C ASN A 296 5.51 -14.15 -5.62
N ALA A 297 5.88 -13.37 -4.59
CA ALA A 297 6.18 -13.87 -3.25
C ALA A 297 4.94 -14.30 -2.45
N GLY A 298 3.72 -14.00 -2.94
CA GLY A 298 2.45 -14.34 -2.30
C GLY A 298 1.92 -13.28 -1.35
N TYR A 299 2.39 -12.06 -1.48
CA TYR A 299 1.94 -10.93 -0.67
C TYR A 299 0.91 -10.07 -1.41
N PRO A 300 -0.10 -9.53 -0.72
CA PRO A 300 -1.02 -8.57 -1.31
C PRO A 300 -0.28 -7.30 -1.73
N ALA A 301 -0.48 -6.89 -2.99
CA ALA A 301 0.14 -5.68 -3.50
C ALA A 301 -0.76 -5.01 -4.54
N VAL A 302 -0.66 -3.69 -4.63
CA VAL A 302 -1.31 -2.87 -5.66
C VAL A 302 -0.33 -1.84 -6.17
N ARG A 303 -0.53 -1.39 -7.42
CA ARG A 303 0.18 -0.25 -7.99
C ARG A 303 -0.75 0.94 -8.11
N LEU A 304 -0.32 2.08 -7.56
CA LEU A 304 -0.94 3.38 -7.79
C LEU A 304 -0.24 4.06 -8.96
N SER A 305 -1.00 4.68 -9.87
CA SER A 305 -0.46 5.43 -11.01
C SER A 305 -1.41 6.57 -11.39
N VAL A 306 -0.91 7.57 -12.09
CA VAL A 306 -1.70 8.72 -12.56
C VAL A 306 -2.95 8.30 -13.34
N ALA A 307 -3.99 9.14 -13.32
CA ALA A 307 -5.21 8.91 -14.09
C ALA A 307 -4.95 8.85 -15.61
N VAL A 308 -4.06 9.69 -16.09
CA VAL A 308 -3.62 9.78 -17.50
C VAL A 308 -2.10 9.85 -17.57
N GLU A 309 -1.49 9.11 -18.49
CA GLU A 309 -0.03 9.06 -18.66
C GLU A 309 0.46 10.04 -19.73
N ASN A 310 1.63 10.60 -19.53
CA ASN A 310 2.30 11.48 -20.49
C ASN A 310 3.47 10.75 -21.15
N TYR A 311 3.25 10.25 -22.33
CA TYR A 311 4.25 9.49 -23.10
C TYR A 311 5.35 10.36 -23.74
N ASN A 312 5.21 11.69 -23.74
CA ASN A 312 6.28 12.60 -24.13
C ASN A 312 7.34 12.73 -23.03
N GLN A 313 7.04 12.27 -21.83
CA GLN A 313 7.93 12.36 -20.66
C GLN A 313 8.50 11.00 -20.29
N GLN A 314 7.63 10.01 -20.14
CA GLN A 314 8.00 8.69 -19.66
C GLN A 314 9.04 8.04 -20.56
N HIS A 315 10.19 7.67 -20.01
CA HIS A 315 11.29 6.99 -20.71
C HIS A 315 11.79 7.74 -21.96
N GLN A 316 11.78 9.07 -21.95
CA GLN A 316 12.21 9.88 -23.07
C GLN A 316 13.55 10.56 -22.81
N ASP A 317 14.36 10.69 -23.87
CA ASP A 317 15.53 11.56 -23.83
C ASP A 317 15.09 13.01 -23.64
N VAL A 318 15.85 13.77 -22.88
CA VAL A 318 15.58 15.19 -22.67
C VAL A 318 15.88 15.96 -23.94
N ARG A 319 14.84 16.44 -24.64
CA ARG A 319 14.98 17.20 -25.90
C ARG A 319 13.76 18.09 -26.17
N ILE A 320 13.92 19.00 -27.09
CA ILE A 320 12.80 19.72 -27.70
C ILE A 320 12.79 19.32 -29.18
N GLU A 321 11.67 18.79 -29.63
CA GLU A 321 11.49 18.37 -31.01
C GLU A 321 10.15 18.91 -31.53
N LYS A 322 10.20 19.68 -32.65
CA LYS A 322 9.02 20.31 -33.25
C LYS A 322 8.15 21.10 -32.26
N GLY A 323 8.78 21.76 -31.27
CA GLY A 323 8.11 22.52 -30.23
C GLY A 323 7.54 21.69 -29.08
N VAL A 324 7.64 20.38 -29.11
CA VAL A 324 7.25 19.49 -28.02
C VAL A 324 8.44 19.26 -27.09
N VAL A 325 8.21 19.39 -25.78
CA VAL A 325 9.22 19.10 -24.75
C VAL A 325 9.12 17.63 -24.38
N TYR A 326 10.20 16.89 -24.56
CA TYR A 326 10.36 15.49 -24.15
C TYR A 326 11.27 15.37 -22.93
N GLY A 327 11.16 14.24 -22.25
CA GLY A 327 11.92 13.92 -21.05
C GLY A 327 11.13 14.17 -19.78
N ASP A 328 11.41 13.38 -18.76
CA ASP A 328 10.68 13.39 -17.48
C ASP A 328 11.17 14.52 -16.56
N ASN A 329 10.64 15.71 -16.79
CA ASN A 329 11.05 16.95 -16.14
C ASN A 329 10.12 17.34 -14.99
N ILE A 330 10.70 17.96 -13.95
CA ILE A 330 9.93 18.49 -12.81
C ILE A 330 8.90 19.58 -13.21
N LYS A 331 9.06 20.23 -14.35
CA LYS A 331 8.17 21.33 -14.79
C LYS A 331 6.75 20.88 -15.13
N VAL A 332 6.57 19.61 -15.41
CA VAL A 332 5.28 19.03 -15.81
C VAL A 332 4.56 18.33 -14.66
N MET A 333 5.16 18.33 -13.48
CA MET A 333 4.60 17.76 -12.28
C MET A 333 3.46 18.59 -11.71
N ASP A 334 2.39 17.94 -11.30
CA ASP A 334 1.27 18.49 -10.53
C ASP A 334 1.42 18.09 -9.04
N PHE A 335 2.12 18.91 -8.28
CA PHE A 335 2.39 18.63 -6.86
C PHE A 335 1.14 18.67 -5.97
N PRO A 336 0.12 19.52 -6.20
CA PRO A 336 -1.18 19.41 -5.54
C PRO A 336 -1.86 18.05 -5.77
N TYR A 337 -1.83 17.52 -6.99
CA TYR A 337 -2.36 16.19 -7.31
C TYR A 337 -1.53 15.08 -6.64
N LEU A 338 -0.20 15.13 -6.74
CA LEU A 338 0.70 14.20 -6.05
C LEU A 338 0.42 14.18 -4.54
N ALA A 339 0.22 15.34 -3.92
CA ALA A 339 -0.08 15.42 -2.49
C ALA A 339 -1.41 14.73 -2.11
N LYS A 340 -2.43 14.73 -2.97
CA LYS A 340 -3.66 13.96 -2.73
C LYS A 340 -3.39 12.46 -2.72
N ILE A 341 -2.61 11.95 -3.69
CA ILE A 341 -2.25 10.52 -3.75
C ILE A 341 -1.41 10.12 -2.54
N VAL A 342 -0.46 10.96 -2.13
CA VAL A 342 0.36 10.72 -0.94
C VAL A 342 -0.48 10.75 0.34
N LYS A 343 -1.48 11.62 0.45
CA LYS A 343 -2.44 11.58 1.58
C LYS A 343 -3.20 10.27 1.63
N LEU A 344 -3.66 9.74 0.50
CA LEU A 344 -4.33 8.44 0.43
C LEU A 344 -3.41 7.30 0.87
N ASN A 345 -2.18 7.24 0.34
CA ASN A 345 -1.17 6.26 0.77
C ASN A 345 -0.91 6.33 2.27
N THR A 346 -0.62 7.54 2.78
CA THR A 346 -0.31 7.78 4.20
C THR A 346 -1.47 7.38 5.11
N ALA A 347 -2.71 7.70 4.72
CA ALA A 347 -3.91 7.29 5.46
C ALA A 347 -4.09 5.76 5.46
N ALA A 348 -3.87 5.12 4.32
CA ALA A 348 -3.99 3.66 4.18
C ALA A 348 -2.95 2.93 5.04
N LEU A 349 -1.69 3.38 5.02
CA LEU A 349 -0.64 2.85 5.89
C LEU A 349 -0.99 3.00 7.37
N ALA A 350 -1.42 4.20 7.79
CA ALA A 350 -1.81 4.46 9.17
C ALA A 350 -3.01 3.61 9.60
N ALA A 351 -4.03 3.47 8.75
CA ALA A 351 -5.22 2.67 9.03
C ALA A 351 -4.87 1.19 9.17
N MET A 352 -4.11 0.61 8.23
CA MET A 352 -3.73 -0.80 8.24
C MET A 352 -2.74 -1.13 9.35
N ALA A 353 -1.78 -0.26 9.66
CA ALA A 353 -0.87 -0.46 10.79
C ALA A 353 -1.57 -0.34 12.15
N SER A 354 -2.70 0.39 12.22
CA SER A 354 -3.52 0.52 13.43
C SER A 354 -4.54 -0.61 13.59
N SER A 355 -4.95 -1.25 12.51
CA SER A 355 -5.92 -2.35 12.53
C SER A 355 -5.24 -3.71 12.79
N PRO A 356 -5.97 -4.70 13.36
CA PRO A 356 -5.53 -6.09 13.29
C PRO A 356 -5.48 -6.58 11.84
N PRO A 357 -4.75 -7.68 11.55
CA PRO A 357 -4.74 -8.23 10.18
C PRO A 357 -6.14 -8.72 9.76
N PRO A 358 -6.40 -8.83 8.44
CA PRO A 358 -7.63 -9.41 7.93
C PRO A 358 -7.80 -10.87 8.41
N PRO A 359 -9.03 -11.32 8.71
CA PRO A 359 -9.28 -12.72 9.05
C PRO A 359 -9.17 -13.64 7.83
N ALA A 360 -9.32 -14.96 8.04
CA ALA A 360 -9.42 -15.95 6.98
C ALA A 360 -10.82 -16.58 7.01
N PRO A 361 -11.84 -15.94 6.43
CA PRO A 361 -13.23 -16.39 6.51
C PRO A 361 -13.52 -17.52 5.54
N ARG A 362 -14.54 -18.32 5.90
CA ARG A 362 -15.18 -19.32 5.05
C ARG A 362 -16.68 -19.06 5.01
N VAL A 363 -17.31 -19.44 3.92
CA VAL A 363 -18.75 -19.32 3.71
C VAL A 363 -19.33 -20.69 3.35
N GLU A 364 -20.51 -20.95 3.88
CA GLU A 364 -21.33 -22.14 3.55
C GLU A 364 -22.79 -21.72 3.46
N GLY A 365 -23.55 -22.38 2.59
CA GLY A 365 -24.97 -22.09 2.36
C GLY A 365 -25.56 -22.90 1.24
N ALA A 366 -24.84 -23.95 0.74
CA ALA A 366 -25.37 -24.84 -0.31
C ALA A 366 -26.70 -25.45 0.12
N VAL A 367 -27.70 -25.40 -0.79
CA VAL A 367 -29.06 -25.96 -0.57
C VAL A 367 -29.70 -25.40 0.72
N SER A 368 -29.48 -24.15 1.03
CA SER A 368 -30.03 -23.48 2.21
C SER A 368 -30.52 -22.06 1.86
N PRO A 369 -31.64 -21.59 2.46
CA PRO A 369 -32.02 -20.18 2.34
C PRO A 369 -31.09 -19.24 3.12
N ASP A 370 -30.24 -19.79 4.00
CA ASP A 370 -29.39 -19.06 4.93
C ASP A 370 -27.91 -19.29 4.59
N THR A 371 -27.10 -18.25 4.75
CA THR A 371 -25.65 -18.32 4.61
C THR A 371 -24.97 -18.29 5.97
N ARG A 372 -23.97 -19.13 6.15
CA ARG A 372 -23.09 -19.18 7.33
C ARG A 372 -21.72 -18.65 6.97
N VAL A 373 -21.23 -17.64 7.72
CA VAL A 373 -19.88 -17.08 7.58
C VAL A 373 -19.12 -17.37 8.87
N GLN A 374 -17.95 -18.01 8.75
CA GLN A 374 -17.14 -18.39 9.90
C GLN A 374 -15.67 -18.05 9.70
N TRP A 375 -14.98 -17.73 10.78
CA TRP A 375 -13.53 -17.44 10.80
C TRP A 375 -12.93 -17.72 12.18
N SER A 376 -11.60 -17.84 12.25
CA SER A 376 -10.90 -17.91 13.52
C SER A 376 -10.70 -16.51 14.10
N ARG A 377 -10.65 -16.42 15.43
CA ARG A 377 -10.34 -15.18 16.13
C ARG A 377 -9.01 -14.61 15.66
N VAL A 378 -8.99 -13.30 15.40
CA VAL A 378 -7.77 -12.57 15.01
C VAL A 378 -7.17 -11.87 16.23
N PRO A 379 -5.90 -12.07 16.56
CA PRO A 379 -5.23 -11.37 17.66
C PRO A 379 -5.32 -9.84 17.50
N GLY A 380 -5.69 -9.14 18.57
CA GLY A 380 -5.88 -7.69 18.55
C GLY A 380 -7.24 -7.21 18.03
N ALA A 381 -8.06 -8.09 17.46
CA ALA A 381 -9.43 -7.74 17.08
C ALA A 381 -10.35 -7.64 18.29
N ARG A 382 -11.14 -6.58 18.33
CA ARG A 382 -12.21 -6.36 19.33
C ARG A 382 -13.57 -6.72 18.76
N ASN A 383 -13.77 -6.44 17.49
CA ASN A 383 -14.99 -6.68 16.74
C ASN A 383 -14.64 -7.09 15.30
N TYR A 384 -15.66 -7.47 14.56
CA TYR A 384 -15.57 -7.80 13.13
C TYR A 384 -16.67 -7.11 12.35
N VAL A 385 -16.48 -7.00 11.03
CA VAL A 385 -17.53 -6.61 10.09
C VAL A 385 -17.67 -7.68 9.03
N VAL A 386 -18.84 -8.30 8.98
CA VAL A 386 -19.25 -9.15 7.86
C VAL A 386 -19.80 -8.24 6.76
N ARG A 387 -19.27 -8.39 5.57
CA ARG A 387 -19.72 -7.67 4.38
C ARG A 387 -20.18 -8.63 3.31
N TYR A 388 -21.15 -8.20 2.53
CA TYR A 388 -21.53 -8.92 1.34
C TYR A 388 -21.97 -7.96 0.23
N ARG A 389 -21.82 -8.41 -1.00
CA ARG A 389 -22.16 -7.71 -2.22
C ARG A 389 -22.75 -8.69 -3.23
N ARG A 390 -23.55 -8.19 -4.16
CA ARG A 390 -23.98 -8.98 -5.32
C ARG A 390 -22.77 -9.43 -6.11
N THR A 391 -22.85 -10.58 -6.77
CA THR A 391 -21.74 -11.16 -7.52
C THR A 391 -21.22 -10.25 -8.63
N ASP A 392 -22.05 -9.37 -9.17
CA ASP A 392 -21.76 -8.40 -10.22
C ASP A 392 -21.42 -6.98 -9.71
N SER A 393 -21.41 -6.76 -8.41
CA SER A 393 -21.06 -5.45 -7.82
C SER A 393 -19.56 -5.29 -7.62
N PRO A 394 -18.96 -4.13 -7.97
CA PRO A 394 -17.54 -3.87 -7.75
C PRO A 394 -17.18 -3.61 -6.29
N GLN A 395 -18.11 -3.08 -5.48
CA GLN A 395 -17.88 -2.63 -4.10
C GLN A 395 -18.84 -3.33 -3.11
N TRP A 396 -18.42 -3.41 -1.85
CA TRP A 396 -19.21 -3.97 -0.77
C TRP A 396 -20.49 -3.15 -0.54
N GLN A 397 -21.66 -3.80 -0.50
CA GLN A 397 -22.96 -3.14 -0.45
C GLN A 397 -23.61 -3.19 0.92
N VAL A 398 -23.41 -4.28 1.64
CA VAL A 398 -24.04 -4.50 2.95
C VAL A 398 -22.98 -4.78 4.00
N THR A 399 -23.20 -4.20 5.17
CA THR A 399 -22.32 -4.32 6.34
C THR A 399 -23.09 -4.79 7.56
N LYS A 400 -22.53 -5.77 8.29
CA LYS A 400 -23.05 -6.24 9.57
C LYS A 400 -21.93 -6.29 10.59
N ARG A 401 -21.98 -5.42 11.60
CA ARG A 401 -21.03 -5.46 12.71
C ARG A 401 -21.30 -6.68 13.60
N VAL A 402 -20.23 -7.34 14.05
CA VAL A 402 -20.26 -8.55 14.86
C VAL A 402 -19.29 -8.36 16.02
N GLU A 403 -19.75 -8.58 17.23
CA GLU A 403 -18.87 -8.58 18.41
C GLU A 403 -18.03 -9.86 18.46
N ASP A 404 -16.83 -9.78 19.01
CA ASP A 404 -16.02 -10.97 19.29
C ASP A 404 -16.76 -11.84 20.32
N SER A 405 -17.26 -12.99 19.87
CA SER A 405 -18.01 -13.93 20.72
C SER A 405 -17.13 -14.76 21.63
N CYS A 406 -15.81 -14.60 21.54
CA CYS A 406 -14.85 -15.39 22.29
C CYS A 406 -14.38 -14.69 23.56
N ALA A 407 -14.39 -15.38 24.67
CA ALA A 407 -13.78 -14.90 25.90
C ALA A 407 -12.28 -14.57 25.68
N GLN A 408 -11.81 -13.49 26.29
CA GLN A 408 -10.40 -13.13 26.25
C GLN A 408 -9.53 -14.32 26.72
N GLY A 409 -8.49 -14.64 25.95
CA GLY A 409 -7.55 -15.74 26.27
C GLY A 409 -7.76 -17.05 25.49
N ARG A 410 -8.76 -17.16 24.60
CA ARG A 410 -8.94 -18.34 23.71
C ARG A 410 -8.50 -17.99 22.28
N PRO A 411 -7.25 -18.25 21.88
CA PRO A 411 -6.74 -17.79 20.58
C PRO A 411 -7.39 -18.47 19.36
N ALA A 412 -7.92 -19.69 19.50
CA ALA A 412 -8.47 -20.49 18.39
C ALA A 412 -10.01 -20.58 18.39
N CYS A 413 -10.69 -19.64 19.02
CA CYS A 413 -12.15 -19.66 19.11
C CYS A 413 -12.77 -19.30 17.75
N PRO A 414 -13.63 -20.18 17.18
CA PRO A 414 -14.33 -19.87 15.92
C PRO A 414 -15.41 -18.82 16.14
N GLN A 415 -15.47 -17.85 15.23
CA GLN A 415 -16.57 -16.94 15.07
C GLN A 415 -17.55 -17.51 14.05
N LEU A 416 -18.84 -17.37 14.28
CA LEU A 416 -19.88 -17.82 13.37
C LEU A 416 -21.00 -16.77 13.30
N VAL A 417 -21.38 -16.41 12.08
CA VAL A 417 -22.55 -15.57 11.80
C VAL A 417 -23.45 -16.30 10.84
N VAL A 418 -24.73 -16.39 11.19
CA VAL A 418 -25.79 -16.85 10.28
C VAL A 418 -26.47 -15.62 9.69
N LEU A 419 -26.63 -15.59 8.40
CA LEU A 419 -27.33 -14.57 7.63
C LEU A 419 -28.65 -15.20 7.12
N PRO A 420 -29.77 -15.02 7.85
CA PRO A 420 -31.02 -15.66 7.47
C PRO A 420 -31.56 -15.02 6.19
N HIS A 421 -32.13 -15.84 5.32
CA HIS A 421 -32.73 -15.45 4.03
C HIS A 421 -31.76 -14.78 3.03
N ILE A 422 -30.47 -14.91 3.26
CA ILE A 422 -29.41 -14.51 2.33
C ILE A 422 -28.84 -15.76 1.70
N ARG A 423 -29.14 -16.00 0.44
CA ARG A 423 -28.70 -17.19 -0.31
C ARG A 423 -27.28 -17.01 -0.81
N VAL A 424 -26.43 -17.98 -0.57
CA VAL A 424 -25.00 -17.93 -0.93
C VAL A 424 -24.77 -17.72 -2.43
N ASP A 425 -25.67 -18.20 -3.27
CA ASP A 425 -25.55 -18.16 -4.73
C ASP A 425 -25.60 -16.73 -5.31
N ASP A 426 -26.28 -15.80 -4.60
CA ASP A 426 -26.51 -14.44 -5.08
C ASP A 426 -25.43 -13.44 -4.64
N TRP A 427 -24.54 -13.82 -3.71
CA TRP A 427 -23.68 -12.89 -2.99
C TRP A 427 -22.27 -13.40 -2.85
N VAL A 428 -21.33 -12.47 -2.77
CA VAL A 428 -19.94 -12.68 -2.32
C VAL A 428 -19.80 -12.10 -0.93
N PHE A 429 -19.15 -12.83 -0.03
CA PHE A 429 -19.01 -12.49 1.38
C PHE A 429 -17.56 -12.20 1.74
N GLY A 430 -17.36 -11.36 2.74
CA GLY A 430 -16.05 -11.07 3.29
C GLY A 430 -16.13 -10.61 4.74
N VAL A 431 -15.00 -10.62 5.42
CA VAL A 431 -14.89 -10.20 6.82
C VAL A 431 -13.67 -9.31 7.02
N SER A 432 -13.81 -8.26 7.81
CA SER A 432 -12.72 -7.44 8.31
C SER A 432 -12.64 -7.47 9.83
N SER A 433 -11.45 -7.24 10.37
CA SER A 433 -11.17 -7.12 11.80
C SER A 433 -11.21 -5.65 12.22
N ILE A 434 -11.69 -5.36 13.44
CA ILE A 434 -11.71 -4.01 14.01
C ILE A 434 -10.91 -4.01 15.32
N SER A 435 -9.97 -3.07 15.47
CA SER A 435 -9.23 -2.83 16.71
C SER A 435 -10.12 -2.23 17.82
N ALA A 436 -9.63 -2.20 19.05
CA ALA A 436 -10.30 -1.50 20.17
C ALA A 436 -10.55 -0.01 19.86
N ASP A 437 -9.64 0.61 19.13
CA ASP A 437 -9.69 2.01 18.70
C ASP A 437 -10.57 2.25 17.46
N GLY A 438 -11.20 1.21 16.92
CA GLY A 438 -12.12 1.29 15.81
C GLY A 438 -11.49 1.23 14.42
N PHE A 439 -10.16 1.06 14.28
CA PHE A 439 -9.52 0.89 12.98
C PHE A 439 -9.85 -0.47 12.38
N GLU A 440 -10.19 -0.47 11.11
CA GLU A 440 -10.64 -1.63 10.38
C GLU A 440 -9.59 -2.08 9.36
N SER A 441 -9.37 -3.40 9.26
CA SER A 441 -8.53 -4.03 8.25
C SER A 441 -9.16 -3.97 6.86
N PRO A 442 -8.39 -4.15 5.77
CA PRO A 442 -8.95 -4.58 4.50
C PRO A 442 -9.83 -5.81 4.69
N VAL A 443 -10.83 -5.97 3.81
CA VAL A 443 -11.74 -7.13 3.84
C VAL A 443 -11.01 -8.35 3.30
N ALA A 444 -11.15 -9.49 3.97
CA ALA A 444 -10.80 -10.79 3.41
C ALA A 444 -12.06 -11.47 2.85
N SER A 445 -12.06 -11.86 1.59
CA SER A 445 -13.17 -12.54 0.95
C SER A 445 -13.25 -14.00 1.37
N ALA A 446 -14.47 -14.51 1.54
CA ALA A 446 -14.78 -15.87 1.96
C ALA A 446 -15.00 -16.79 0.74
N VAL A 447 -14.13 -16.72 -0.25
CA VAL A 447 -14.19 -17.51 -1.50
C VAL A 447 -12.86 -18.22 -1.75
N PRO A 448 -12.84 -19.27 -2.58
CA PRO A 448 -11.61 -19.91 -2.98
C PRO A 448 -10.64 -18.91 -3.61
N GLY A 449 -9.38 -18.93 -3.16
CA GLY A 449 -8.36 -17.96 -3.63
C GLY A 449 -8.42 -16.60 -3.00
N GLY A 450 -9.26 -16.39 -1.99
CA GLY A 450 -9.25 -15.19 -1.16
C GLY A 450 -7.92 -14.96 -0.42
N ALA A 451 -7.08 -16.02 -0.30
CA ALA A 451 -5.71 -15.91 0.19
C ALA A 451 -4.71 -16.08 -0.95
N PHE A 452 -3.78 -15.14 -1.09
CA PHE A 452 -2.61 -15.30 -1.95
C PHE A 452 -1.71 -16.41 -1.37
N LYS A 453 -1.23 -17.28 -2.26
CA LYS A 453 -0.12 -18.17 -1.94
C LYS A 453 0.93 -18.01 -3.01
N PRO A 454 2.22 -18.12 -2.68
CA PRO A 454 3.30 -18.02 -3.65
C PRO A 454 3.07 -18.99 -4.84
N TYR A 455 3.34 -18.52 -6.04
CA TYR A 455 3.40 -19.40 -7.20
C TYR A 455 4.64 -20.29 -7.05
N ALA A 456 4.43 -21.60 -7.00
CA ALA A 456 5.49 -22.58 -7.12
C ALA A 456 5.48 -23.10 -8.58
N PRO A 457 6.49 -22.80 -9.39
CA PRO A 457 6.59 -23.40 -10.71
C PRO A 457 6.64 -24.93 -10.59
N PRO A 458 6.11 -25.67 -11.57
CA PRO A 458 6.25 -27.11 -11.58
C PRO A 458 7.75 -27.49 -11.58
N PRO A 459 8.13 -28.64 -10.96
CA PRO A 459 9.51 -29.09 -11.01
C PRO A 459 9.96 -29.25 -12.47
N PRO A 460 11.21 -28.94 -12.81
CA PRO A 460 11.72 -29.14 -14.16
C PRO A 460 11.50 -30.59 -14.56
N LYS A 461 11.04 -30.81 -15.79
CA LYS A 461 10.83 -32.16 -16.38
C LYS A 461 12.17 -32.82 -16.63
#